data_89064cd149911c23e9530c7d2c2aef82
#
_entry.id   89064cd149911c23e9530c7d2c2aef82
#
_cell.length_a   1.000
_cell.length_b   1.000
_cell.length_c   1.000
_cell.angle_alpha   90.00
_cell.angle_beta   90.00
_cell.angle_gamma   90.00
#
_symmetry.space_group_name_H-M   'P 1'
#
loop_
_entity.id
_entity.type
_entity.pdbx_description
1 polymer ?
#
loop_
_entity_poly.entity_id
_entity_poly.type
_entity_poly.pdbx_seq_one_letter_code
_entity_poly.pdbx_strand_id
1 'polypeptide(L)'
;MQRVLSFLALSVLPVAAQSIADDQAFADAVKQFLPGPATAMPAPKKTELTFTPDAARAADTSPAAHPEAYARFIGHLDQQLKDNTYDFCQAMREILEATNDEFAVMSWMEKAAAEGNPVACQFVGDRRLTRVARDKMQAPEIKEAYALVRKAADAGYDAAKINVCMCMKMGIGTAQDEEAADKYMFEACRSGNMIPRYKWLQMNGRLRSWEDRERPEVAAEINRGNHHVVYYLSSVAPTAVEQVGMLRQAAEKGNPEALYALSALCSKKAPKESYTLLKEAVRLHSADALFALGSAMTDGDPDNPTLKEAGVEHNDAAGRAFIKLASMMGNVSASFWLGSVNYHGHCGMPVDKERAFKHFDNGALAGNPTCGTAAGIMLLRGLGVPQDTRKGLYYLNVAANAGVPHAVIMLAYAQHEGLGLPADTKAACKLLQEAAALGQKRAYVYLAYLTAKGGNNQAADPRTAERYVRMASLDMKDEAKTLYDKLMTEGWNPEP
;
A
#
# COMPACT_ATOMS: atom_id res chain seq x y z
N MET A 1 -10.12 12.99 -7.55
CA MET A 1 -10.15 13.32 -6.11
C MET A 1 -9.53 12.20 -5.25
N GLN A 2 -9.84 10.92 -5.48
CA GLN A 2 -9.09 9.81 -4.88
C GLN A 2 -7.57 9.86 -5.14
N ARG A 3 -7.14 10.40 -6.28
CA ARG A 3 -5.70 10.60 -6.59
C ARG A 3 -5.00 11.68 -5.74
N VAL A 4 -5.73 12.56 -5.08
CA VAL A 4 -5.15 13.66 -4.30
C VAL A 4 -4.95 13.25 -2.82
N LEU A 5 -5.80 12.38 -2.30
CA LEU A 5 -5.72 11.89 -0.91
C LEU A 5 -4.75 10.70 -0.75
N SER A 6 -4.47 9.94 -1.82
CA SER A 6 -3.45 8.89 -1.83
C SER A 6 -2.01 9.43 -1.94
N PHE A 7 -1.80 10.75 -1.92
CA PHE A 7 -0.48 11.38 -1.98
C PHE A 7 0.40 11.17 -0.73
N LEU A 8 -0.14 10.59 0.33
CA LEU A 8 0.63 10.20 1.52
C LEU A 8 1.19 8.78 1.46
N ALA A 9 0.67 7.93 0.58
CA ALA A 9 1.27 6.62 0.30
C ALA A 9 2.41 6.79 -0.72
N LEU A 10 3.63 6.77 -0.24
CA LEU A 10 4.88 6.86 -1.02
C LEU A 10 5.21 5.58 -1.82
N SER A 11 4.24 4.77 -2.17
CA SER A 11 4.48 3.53 -2.92
C SER A 11 3.86 3.57 -4.32
N VAL A 12 4.56 4.15 -5.27
CA VAL A 12 4.31 3.88 -6.68
C VAL A 12 5.65 3.65 -7.37
N LEU A 13 6.11 2.40 -7.39
CA LEU A 13 6.95 1.96 -8.49
C LEU A 13 6.03 1.88 -9.72
N PRO A 14 6.31 2.61 -10.80
CA PRO A 14 5.51 2.48 -12.01
C PRO A 14 5.63 1.05 -12.53
N VAL A 15 4.54 0.51 -13.07
CA VAL A 15 4.46 -0.78 -13.79
C VAL A 15 5.52 -0.90 -14.90
N ALA A 16 6.09 0.20 -15.36
CA ALA A 16 7.22 0.26 -16.28
C ALA A 16 8.50 -0.45 -15.78
N ALA A 17 8.72 -0.56 -14.46
CA ALA A 17 9.94 -1.20 -13.95
C ALA A 17 9.99 -2.71 -14.23
N GLN A 18 8.86 -3.39 -14.36
CA GLN A 18 8.82 -4.82 -14.68
C GLN A 18 9.13 -5.14 -16.15
N SER A 19 8.76 -4.27 -17.08
CA SER A 19 9.05 -4.47 -18.51
C SER A 19 10.50 -4.08 -18.90
N ILE A 20 11.13 -3.20 -18.14
CA ILE A 20 12.50 -2.72 -18.39
C ILE A 20 13.56 -3.74 -17.91
N ALA A 21 13.23 -4.61 -16.95
CA ALA A 21 14.17 -5.60 -16.40
C ALA A 21 14.68 -6.63 -17.43
N ASP A 22 14.00 -6.78 -18.55
CA ASP A 22 14.38 -7.73 -19.64
C ASP A 22 15.18 -7.07 -20.77
N ASP A 23 15.42 -5.76 -20.73
CA ASP A 23 16.18 -5.04 -21.74
C ASP A 23 17.70 -5.16 -21.49
N GLN A 24 18.45 -5.59 -22.51
CA GLN A 24 19.91 -5.73 -22.44
C GLN A 24 20.62 -4.38 -22.17
N ALA A 25 20.06 -3.28 -22.68
CA ALA A 25 20.59 -1.94 -22.46
C ALA A 25 20.48 -1.53 -20.98
N PHE A 26 19.37 -1.92 -20.32
CA PHE A 26 19.20 -1.74 -18.89
C PHE A 26 20.19 -2.58 -18.07
N ALA A 27 20.38 -3.85 -18.49
CA ALA A 27 21.33 -4.75 -17.86
C ALA A 27 22.77 -4.23 -17.90
N ASP A 28 23.14 -3.60 -19.00
CA ASP A 28 24.48 -3.05 -19.21
C ASP A 28 24.66 -1.72 -18.45
N ALA A 29 23.61 -0.90 -18.36
CA ALA A 29 23.59 0.28 -17.50
C ALA A 29 23.72 -0.10 -16.01
N VAL A 30 23.00 -1.11 -15.55
CA VAL A 30 23.12 -1.62 -14.16
C VAL A 30 24.54 -2.14 -13.89
N LYS A 31 25.16 -2.90 -14.80
CA LYS A 31 26.55 -3.38 -14.64
C LYS A 31 27.57 -2.24 -14.59
N GLN A 32 27.38 -1.21 -15.42
CA GLN A 32 28.28 -0.06 -15.48
C GLN A 32 28.18 0.81 -14.23
N PHE A 33 27.05 0.73 -13.53
CA PHE A 33 26.73 1.55 -12.35
C PHE A 33 26.70 0.79 -11.02
N LEU A 34 26.86 -0.54 -11.00
CA LEU A 34 27.09 -1.25 -9.75
C LEU A 34 28.37 -0.73 -9.11
N PRO A 35 28.39 -0.34 -7.83
CA PRO A 35 29.60 0.08 -7.17
C PRO A 35 30.62 -1.05 -7.23
N GLY A 36 31.86 -0.72 -7.59
CA GLY A 36 32.99 -1.50 -7.12
C GLY A 36 32.95 -1.59 -5.58
N PRO A 37 33.77 -2.43 -4.93
CA PRO A 37 33.68 -2.71 -3.52
C PRO A 37 33.40 -1.43 -2.73
N ALA A 38 32.29 -1.44 -2.01
CA ALA A 38 31.61 -0.29 -1.42
C ALA A 38 32.57 0.77 -0.90
N THR A 39 32.65 1.91 -1.54
CA THR A 39 33.02 3.14 -0.87
C THR A 39 31.94 3.40 0.16
N ALA A 40 32.33 3.24 1.44
CA ALA A 40 31.44 3.31 2.57
C ALA A 40 30.59 4.60 2.48
N MET A 41 29.29 4.43 2.26
CA MET A 41 28.34 5.53 2.47
C MET A 41 28.46 5.99 3.93
N PRO A 42 28.46 7.29 4.24
CA PRO A 42 28.46 7.75 5.61
C PRO A 42 27.24 7.15 6.31
N ALA A 43 27.50 6.28 7.29
CA ALA A 43 26.46 5.56 8.00
C ALA A 43 25.51 6.55 8.68
N PRO A 44 24.22 6.60 8.34
CA PRO A 44 23.25 7.23 9.21
C PRO A 44 23.24 6.47 10.54
N LYS A 45 23.18 7.19 11.66
CA LYS A 45 23.20 6.65 13.03
C LYS A 45 21.88 5.96 13.42
N LYS A 46 21.29 5.15 12.54
CA LYS A 46 20.06 4.41 12.87
C LYS A 46 20.40 2.96 13.25
N THR A 47 19.81 2.49 14.34
CA THR A 47 19.99 1.17 14.94
C THR A 47 19.46 0.06 14.04
N GLU A 48 20.12 -1.08 13.97
CA GLU A 48 19.58 -2.27 13.33
C GLU A 48 18.21 -2.63 13.94
N LEU A 49 17.23 -2.89 13.07
CA LEU A 49 15.94 -3.39 13.47
C LEU A 49 16.06 -4.89 13.77
N THR A 50 16.10 -5.24 15.04
CA THR A 50 16.00 -6.63 15.51
C THR A 50 14.67 -6.80 16.22
N PHE A 51 14.02 -7.95 16.03
CA PHE A 51 12.80 -8.32 16.73
C PHE A 51 13.04 -9.49 17.66
N THR A 52 12.44 -9.44 18.85
CA THR A 52 12.37 -10.59 19.74
C THR A 52 11.41 -11.62 19.14
N PRO A 53 11.80 -12.91 19.01
CA PRO A 53 10.93 -13.89 18.36
C PRO A 53 9.64 -14.13 19.14
N ASP A 54 8.54 -14.21 18.40
CA ASP A 54 7.21 -14.75 18.73
C ASP A 54 6.77 -14.71 20.22
N ALA A 55 6.51 -13.52 20.73
CA ALA A 55 5.59 -13.40 21.85
C ALA A 55 4.16 -13.68 21.34
N ALA A 56 3.36 -14.43 22.11
CA ALA A 56 1.93 -14.51 21.85
C ALA A 56 1.33 -13.09 21.88
N ARG A 57 0.27 -12.85 21.08
CA ARG A 57 -0.46 -11.58 21.16
C ARG A 57 -0.87 -11.29 22.60
N ALA A 58 -0.62 -10.08 23.11
CA ALA A 58 -1.03 -9.69 24.43
C ALA A 58 -2.57 -9.76 24.59
N ALA A 59 -3.04 -10.26 25.72
CA ALA A 59 -4.48 -10.32 26.01
C ALA A 59 -5.10 -8.92 26.12
N ASP A 60 -4.33 -7.96 26.65
CA ASP A 60 -4.68 -6.54 26.66
C ASP A 60 -3.62 -5.77 25.87
N THR A 61 -4.03 -5.18 24.76
CA THR A 61 -3.17 -4.40 23.88
C THR A 61 -3.26 -2.90 24.14
N SER A 62 -3.97 -2.47 25.20
CA SER A 62 -4.12 -1.06 25.54
C SER A 62 -2.81 -0.45 26.04
N PRO A 63 -2.58 0.86 25.84
CA PRO A 63 -1.41 1.54 26.40
C PRO A 63 -1.33 1.46 27.94
N ALA A 64 -2.46 1.32 28.61
CA ALA A 64 -2.51 1.21 30.08
C ALA A 64 -1.92 -0.11 30.60
N ALA A 65 -2.02 -1.19 29.82
CA ALA A 65 -1.42 -2.48 30.16
C ALA A 65 0.11 -2.53 29.93
N HIS A 66 0.66 -1.57 29.17
CA HIS A 66 2.06 -1.52 28.76
C HIS A 66 2.73 -0.16 29.05
N PRO A 67 2.76 0.32 30.33
CA PRO A 67 3.17 1.69 30.64
C PRO A 67 4.61 2.03 30.27
N GLU A 68 5.54 1.10 30.41
CA GLU A 68 6.95 1.33 30.04
C GLU A 68 7.13 1.43 28.52
N ALA A 69 6.49 0.55 27.75
CA ALA A 69 6.51 0.61 26.30
C ALA A 69 5.81 1.88 25.77
N TYR A 70 4.70 2.28 26.43
CA TYR A 70 4.01 3.51 26.10
C TYR A 70 4.90 4.75 26.36
N ALA A 71 5.66 4.77 27.45
CA ALA A 71 6.60 5.86 27.71
C ALA A 71 7.71 5.94 26.64
N ARG A 72 8.26 4.80 26.19
CA ARG A 72 9.23 4.79 25.08
C ARG A 72 8.59 5.23 23.77
N PHE A 73 7.37 4.77 23.49
CA PHE A 73 6.58 5.19 22.34
C PHE A 73 6.39 6.72 22.29
N ILE A 74 5.99 7.34 23.41
CA ILE A 74 5.88 8.82 23.51
C ILE A 74 7.25 9.47 23.26
N GLY A 75 8.33 8.93 23.84
CA GLY A 75 9.70 9.43 23.60
C GLY A 75 10.08 9.45 22.10
N HIS A 76 9.66 8.45 21.32
CA HIS A 76 9.88 8.44 19.87
C HIS A 76 9.05 9.52 19.16
N LEU A 77 7.80 9.73 19.56
CA LEU A 77 6.96 10.82 18.98
C LEU A 77 7.53 12.20 19.30
N ASP A 78 8.01 12.42 20.53
CA ASP A 78 8.64 13.69 20.92
C ASP A 78 9.94 13.94 20.18
N GLN A 79 10.73 12.89 19.94
CA GLN A 79 11.95 13.00 19.12
C GLN A 79 11.61 13.32 17.67
N GLN A 80 10.58 12.69 17.11
CA GLN A 80 10.09 12.96 15.76
C GLN A 80 9.62 14.41 15.61
N LEU A 81 8.99 14.99 16.62
CA LEU A 81 8.60 16.40 16.63
C LEU A 81 9.83 17.31 16.64
N LYS A 82 10.82 17.03 17.49
CA LYS A 82 12.07 17.80 17.58
C LYS A 82 12.86 17.80 16.27
N ASP A 83 12.98 16.63 15.66
CA ASP A 83 13.70 16.43 14.39
C ASP A 83 12.85 16.87 13.19
N ASN A 84 11.58 17.15 13.42
CA ASN A 84 10.58 17.47 12.40
C ASN A 84 10.55 16.46 11.26
N THR A 85 10.65 15.17 11.60
CA THR A 85 10.67 14.04 10.66
C THR A 85 9.29 13.39 10.53
N TYR A 86 9.14 12.53 9.53
CA TYR A 86 7.91 11.76 9.29
C TYR A 86 8.21 10.25 9.33
N ASP A 87 8.82 9.81 10.43
CA ASP A 87 9.33 8.44 10.57
C ASP A 87 8.72 7.77 11.81
N PHE A 88 7.63 7.05 11.61
CA PHE A 88 6.91 6.35 12.67
C PHE A 88 7.48 4.96 13.00
N CYS A 89 8.51 4.49 12.31
CA CYS A 89 8.98 3.10 12.39
C CYS A 89 9.29 2.67 13.82
N GLN A 90 10.07 3.48 14.56
CA GLN A 90 10.45 3.14 15.93
C GLN A 90 9.26 3.17 16.89
N ALA A 91 8.37 4.16 16.76
CA ALA A 91 7.16 4.24 17.57
C ALA A 91 6.23 3.02 17.32
N MET A 92 6.07 2.62 16.05
CA MET A 92 5.27 1.45 15.71
C MET A 92 5.91 0.14 16.17
N ARG A 93 7.23 0.06 16.15
CA ARG A 93 7.99 -1.07 16.67
C ARG A 93 7.73 -1.28 18.17
N GLU A 94 7.74 -0.22 18.99
CA GLU A 94 7.43 -0.32 20.43
C GLU A 94 6.05 -0.92 20.69
N ILE A 95 5.04 -0.52 19.89
CA ILE A 95 3.69 -1.08 19.97
C ILE A 95 3.72 -2.58 19.61
N LEU A 96 4.37 -2.93 18.52
CA LEU A 96 4.41 -4.30 18.03
C LEU A 96 5.17 -5.23 18.99
N GLU A 97 6.30 -4.79 19.55
CA GLU A 97 7.07 -5.55 20.54
C GLU A 97 6.29 -5.76 21.85
N ALA A 98 5.53 -4.74 22.28
CA ALA A 98 4.74 -4.84 23.51
C ALA A 98 3.49 -5.71 23.37
N THR A 99 2.82 -5.66 22.20
CA THR A 99 1.47 -6.21 22.04
C THR A 99 1.40 -7.37 21.06
N ASN A 100 2.36 -7.49 20.17
CA ASN A 100 2.31 -8.34 18.96
C ASN A 100 1.02 -8.14 18.15
N ASP A 101 0.44 -6.93 18.20
CA ASP A 101 -0.80 -6.57 17.52
C ASP A 101 -0.64 -5.27 16.72
N GLU A 102 -0.58 -5.40 15.42
CA GLU A 102 -0.45 -4.28 14.49
C GLU A 102 -1.69 -3.35 14.47
N PHE A 103 -2.83 -3.79 14.99
CA PHE A 103 -4.03 -2.95 15.11
C PHE A 103 -4.06 -2.09 16.37
N ALA A 104 -3.16 -2.31 17.33
CA ALA A 104 -3.07 -1.49 18.55
C ALA A 104 -2.63 -0.03 18.28
N VAL A 105 -2.07 0.26 17.09
CA VAL A 105 -1.58 1.60 16.72
C VAL A 105 -2.59 2.70 16.98
N MET A 106 -3.86 2.51 16.58
CA MET A 106 -4.86 3.56 16.73
C MET A 106 -5.17 3.90 18.20
N SER A 107 -5.30 2.91 19.06
CA SER A 107 -5.58 3.14 20.48
C SER A 107 -4.42 3.86 21.20
N TRP A 108 -3.17 3.53 20.83
CA TRP A 108 -1.98 4.19 21.35
C TRP A 108 -1.86 5.63 20.85
N MET A 109 -2.09 5.85 19.57
CA MET A 109 -2.07 7.20 18.98
C MET A 109 -3.22 8.07 19.48
N GLU A 110 -4.43 7.52 19.66
CA GLU A 110 -5.59 8.25 20.20
C GLU A 110 -5.34 8.67 21.65
N LYS A 111 -4.76 7.80 22.48
CA LYS A 111 -4.36 8.15 23.84
C LYS A 111 -3.32 9.29 23.85
N ALA A 112 -2.27 9.18 23.06
CA ALA A 112 -1.24 10.20 22.97
C ALA A 112 -1.80 11.54 22.43
N ALA A 113 -2.72 11.50 21.47
CA ALA A 113 -3.39 12.69 20.95
C ALA A 113 -4.29 13.35 22.02
N ALA A 114 -5.00 12.57 22.83
CA ALA A 114 -5.79 13.05 23.97
C ALA A 114 -4.90 13.69 25.04
N GLU A 115 -3.70 13.17 25.26
CA GLU A 115 -2.67 13.74 26.14
C GLU A 115 -1.99 14.99 25.53
N GLY A 116 -2.29 15.30 24.27
CA GLY A 116 -1.86 16.53 23.59
C GLY A 116 -0.61 16.41 22.75
N ASN A 117 -0.07 15.20 22.53
CA ASN A 117 1.09 15.00 21.68
C ASN A 117 0.81 15.44 20.22
N PRO A 118 1.57 16.41 19.65
CA PRO A 118 1.28 16.96 18.32
C PRO A 118 1.42 15.93 17.19
N VAL A 119 2.40 15.05 17.25
CA VAL A 119 2.63 14.01 16.23
C VAL A 119 1.48 13.01 16.22
N ALA A 120 0.98 12.62 17.39
CA ALA A 120 -0.18 11.76 17.51
C ALA A 120 -1.47 12.47 17.04
N CYS A 121 -1.65 13.76 17.36
CA CYS A 121 -2.75 14.57 16.81
C CYS A 121 -2.76 14.59 15.28
N GLN A 122 -1.58 14.79 14.67
CA GLN A 122 -1.42 14.71 13.22
C GLN A 122 -1.82 13.33 12.68
N PHE A 123 -1.30 12.25 13.26
CA PHE A 123 -1.57 10.89 12.81
C PHE A 123 -3.05 10.53 12.87
N VAL A 124 -3.71 10.78 14.01
CA VAL A 124 -5.13 10.49 14.20
C VAL A 124 -6.00 11.35 13.29
N GLY A 125 -5.71 12.66 13.22
CA GLY A 125 -6.45 13.60 12.38
C GLY A 125 -6.34 13.23 10.91
N ASP A 126 -5.14 12.94 10.41
CA ASP A 126 -4.89 12.54 9.02
C ASP A 126 -5.67 11.26 8.65
N ARG A 127 -5.61 10.22 9.48
CA ARG A 127 -6.37 9.00 9.26
C ARG A 127 -7.88 9.20 9.21
N ARG A 128 -8.42 10.14 9.97
CA ARG A 128 -9.85 10.50 9.93
C ARG A 128 -10.18 11.31 8.68
N LEU A 129 -9.30 12.22 8.27
CA LEU A 129 -9.47 13.06 7.06
C LEU A 129 -9.37 12.27 5.76
N THR A 130 -8.51 11.25 5.67
CA THR A 130 -8.36 10.43 4.46
C THR A 130 -9.58 9.58 4.10
N ARG A 131 -10.52 9.40 5.01
CA ARG A 131 -11.75 8.57 4.86
C ARG A 131 -13.00 9.36 4.50
N VAL A 132 -12.85 10.63 4.12
CA VAL A 132 -14.00 11.55 3.94
C VAL A 132 -14.62 11.42 2.56
N ALA A 133 -15.93 11.14 2.52
CA ALA A 133 -16.73 11.28 1.31
C ALA A 133 -17.01 12.76 0.99
N ARG A 134 -17.22 13.10 -0.29
CA ARG A 134 -17.43 14.49 -0.73
C ARG A 134 -18.59 15.21 -0.05
N ASP A 135 -19.66 14.49 0.23
CA ASP A 135 -20.87 14.98 0.89
C ASP A 135 -20.69 15.22 2.40
N LYS A 136 -19.59 14.74 2.98
CA LYS A 136 -19.28 14.82 4.41
C LYS A 136 -18.12 15.73 4.77
N MET A 137 -17.61 16.54 3.83
CA MET A 137 -16.41 17.37 4.05
C MET A 137 -16.56 18.37 5.20
N GLN A 138 -17.77 18.73 5.58
CA GLN A 138 -18.08 19.64 6.67
C GLN A 138 -18.76 18.95 7.88
N ALA A 139 -18.78 17.62 7.92
CA ALA A 139 -19.34 16.87 9.04
C ALA A 139 -18.58 17.17 10.36
N PRO A 140 -19.25 17.12 11.51
CA PRO A 140 -18.64 17.44 12.80
C PRO A 140 -17.35 16.66 13.07
N GLU A 141 -17.36 15.36 12.80
CA GLU A 141 -16.20 14.46 12.95
C GLU A 141 -15.00 14.85 12.09
N ILE A 142 -15.26 15.48 10.94
CA ILE A 142 -14.21 15.96 10.03
C ILE A 142 -13.65 17.29 10.51
N LYS A 143 -14.48 18.17 11.09
CA LYS A 143 -14.02 19.40 11.74
C LYS A 143 -13.15 19.09 12.96
N GLU A 144 -13.50 18.07 13.74
CA GLU A 144 -12.68 17.59 14.87
C GLU A 144 -11.33 17.04 14.37
N ALA A 145 -11.34 16.23 13.30
CA ALA A 145 -10.12 15.72 12.70
C ALA A 145 -9.22 16.84 12.18
N TYR A 146 -9.79 17.84 11.50
CA TYR A 146 -9.07 19.05 11.09
C TYR A 146 -8.47 19.82 12.28
N ALA A 147 -9.24 19.96 13.39
CA ALA A 147 -8.75 20.64 14.59
C ALA A 147 -7.54 19.93 15.22
N LEU A 148 -7.50 18.59 15.20
CA LEU A 148 -6.33 17.82 15.64
C LEU A 148 -5.11 18.11 14.76
N VAL A 149 -5.26 18.08 13.43
CA VAL A 149 -4.16 18.37 12.51
C VAL A 149 -3.67 19.81 12.66
N ARG A 150 -4.59 20.75 12.83
CA ARG A 150 -4.25 22.17 13.04
C ARG A 150 -3.47 22.37 14.34
N LYS A 151 -3.88 21.71 15.45
CA LYS A 151 -3.14 21.72 16.71
C LYS A 151 -1.68 21.28 16.55
N ALA A 152 -1.46 20.23 15.77
CA ALA A 152 -0.10 19.76 15.44
C ALA A 152 0.69 20.77 14.58
N ALA A 153 0.04 21.41 13.61
CA ALA A 153 0.65 22.43 12.76
C ALA A 153 1.06 23.67 13.56
N ASP A 154 0.19 24.12 14.47
CA ASP A 154 0.44 25.25 15.37
C ASP A 154 1.56 24.95 16.39
N ALA A 155 1.79 23.67 16.72
CA ALA A 155 2.93 23.19 17.50
C ALA A 155 4.25 23.11 16.69
N GLY A 156 4.23 23.47 15.40
CA GLY A 156 5.42 23.52 14.54
C GLY A 156 5.68 22.30 13.68
N TYR A 157 4.84 21.26 13.74
CA TYR A 157 5.05 20.02 12.98
C TYR A 157 4.74 20.20 11.50
N ASP A 158 5.76 20.10 10.63
CA ASP A 158 5.66 20.43 9.21
C ASP A 158 4.72 19.50 8.43
N ALA A 159 4.67 18.23 8.78
CA ALA A 159 3.72 17.29 8.16
C ALA A 159 2.27 17.76 8.37
N ALA A 160 1.97 18.27 9.56
CA ALA A 160 0.65 18.80 9.87
C ALA A 160 0.36 20.10 9.10
N LYS A 161 1.37 20.99 8.93
CA LYS A 161 1.22 22.21 8.13
C LYS A 161 0.85 21.90 6.68
N ILE A 162 1.46 20.85 6.08
CA ILE A 162 1.11 20.39 4.72
C ILE A 162 -0.35 19.96 4.68
N ASN A 163 -0.82 19.16 5.65
CA ASN A 163 -2.20 18.67 5.69
C ASN A 163 -3.20 19.81 5.95
N VAL A 164 -2.89 20.75 6.83
CA VAL A 164 -3.72 21.96 7.03
C VAL A 164 -3.84 22.75 5.71
N CYS A 165 -2.73 22.95 5.00
CA CYS A 165 -2.75 23.61 3.69
C CYS A 165 -3.69 22.89 2.72
N MET A 166 -3.60 21.57 2.62
CA MET A 166 -4.48 20.78 1.74
C MET A 166 -5.96 20.88 2.15
N CYS A 167 -6.25 20.79 3.44
CA CYS A 167 -7.60 20.92 3.97
C CYS A 167 -8.21 22.30 3.64
N MET A 168 -7.45 23.39 3.82
CA MET A 168 -7.89 24.74 3.49
C MET A 168 -8.10 24.94 1.98
N LYS A 169 -7.20 24.42 1.13
CA LYS A 169 -7.38 24.49 -0.34
C LYS A 169 -8.61 23.73 -0.83
N MET A 170 -9.01 22.67 -0.15
CA MET A 170 -10.12 21.82 -0.54
C MET A 170 -11.42 22.06 0.25
N GLY A 171 -11.38 22.87 1.28
CA GLY A 171 -12.52 23.10 2.18
C GLY A 171 -12.90 21.85 3.02
N ILE A 172 -11.91 21.04 3.47
CA ILE A 172 -12.14 19.83 4.25
C ILE A 172 -12.06 20.16 5.76
N GLY A 173 -13.16 20.05 6.46
CA GLY A 173 -13.26 20.37 7.89
C GLY A 173 -13.12 21.85 8.23
N THR A 174 -12.91 22.71 7.23
CA THR A 174 -12.75 24.16 7.34
C THR A 174 -13.32 24.85 6.10
N ALA A 175 -13.44 26.18 6.13
CA ALA A 175 -13.73 26.95 4.94
C ALA A 175 -12.52 26.91 3.98
N GLN A 176 -12.78 27.03 2.69
CA GLN A 176 -11.72 27.17 1.70
C GLN A 176 -11.03 28.54 1.87
N ASP A 177 -9.71 28.56 2.00
CA ASP A 177 -8.88 29.74 2.15
C ASP A 177 -7.50 29.48 1.56
N GLU A 178 -7.28 29.95 0.35
CA GLU A 178 -6.02 29.72 -0.38
C GLU A 178 -4.85 30.54 0.20
N GLU A 179 -5.11 31.75 0.68
CA GLU A 179 -4.07 32.61 1.24
C GLU A 179 -3.53 32.05 2.56
N ALA A 180 -4.43 31.66 3.46
CA ALA A 180 -4.05 30.99 4.72
C ALA A 180 -3.37 29.65 4.45
N ALA A 181 -3.84 28.87 3.47
CA ALA A 181 -3.23 27.61 3.07
C ALA A 181 -1.77 27.79 2.61
N ASP A 182 -1.51 28.79 1.76
CA ASP A 182 -0.18 29.07 1.25
C ASP A 182 0.77 29.53 2.37
N LYS A 183 0.27 30.24 3.39
CA LYS A 183 1.05 30.62 4.56
C LYS A 183 1.58 29.40 5.31
N TYR A 184 0.73 28.42 5.63
CA TYR A 184 1.16 27.17 6.28
C TYR A 184 2.21 26.42 5.44
N MET A 185 2.01 26.32 4.12
CA MET A 185 2.97 25.67 3.23
C MET A 185 4.31 26.41 3.20
N PHE A 186 4.28 27.77 3.15
CA PHE A 186 5.49 28.58 3.17
C PHE A 186 6.27 28.42 4.47
N GLU A 187 5.60 28.40 5.61
CA GLU A 187 6.22 28.15 6.91
C GLU A 187 6.90 26.79 6.95
N ALA A 188 6.22 25.74 6.47
CA ALA A 188 6.79 24.40 6.37
C ALA A 188 8.03 24.37 5.44
N CYS A 189 8.00 25.05 4.30
CA CYS A 189 9.15 25.11 3.37
C CYS A 189 10.38 25.83 3.95
N ARG A 190 10.19 26.69 4.96
CA ARG A 190 11.29 27.43 5.62
C ARG A 190 12.00 26.66 6.72
N SER A 191 11.42 25.59 7.23
CA SER A 191 11.98 24.78 8.34
C SER A 191 13.30 24.09 8.01
N GLY A 192 13.67 23.99 6.72
CA GLY A 192 14.80 23.20 6.24
C GLY A 192 14.44 21.77 5.84
N ASN A 193 13.25 21.29 6.19
CA ASN A 193 12.76 19.99 5.80
C ASN A 193 12.52 19.92 4.27
N MET A 194 12.96 18.83 3.65
CA MET A 194 12.89 18.65 2.19
C MET A 194 11.50 18.23 1.70
N ILE A 195 10.71 17.56 2.55
CA ILE A 195 9.38 17.04 2.19
C ILE A 195 8.39 18.17 1.85
N PRO A 196 8.25 19.27 2.64
CA PRO A 196 7.36 20.35 2.29
C PRO A 196 7.67 20.97 0.93
N ARG A 197 8.95 21.17 0.61
CA ARG A 197 9.39 21.74 -0.67
C ARG A 197 9.08 20.83 -1.85
N TYR A 198 9.32 19.52 -1.71
CA TYR A 198 8.92 18.52 -2.68
C TYR A 198 7.40 18.53 -2.90
N LYS A 199 6.61 18.54 -1.80
CA LYS A 199 5.14 18.60 -1.87
C LYS A 199 4.64 19.88 -2.51
N TRP A 200 5.26 21.02 -2.19
CA TRP A 200 4.93 22.29 -2.83
C TRP A 200 5.12 22.25 -4.35
N LEU A 201 6.25 21.71 -4.83
CA LEU A 201 6.49 21.54 -6.27
C LEU A 201 5.40 20.70 -6.95
N GLN A 202 5.00 19.59 -6.32
CA GLN A 202 3.94 18.73 -6.84
C GLN A 202 2.57 19.42 -6.88
N MET A 203 2.17 20.05 -5.78
CA MET A 203 0.87 20.70 -5.64
C MET A 203 0.71 21.86 -6.62
N ASN A 204 1.76 22.61 -6.89
CA ASN A 204 1.77 23.72 -7.84
C ASN A 204 2.08 23.31 -9.29
N GLY A 205 2.11 22.02 -9.57
CA GLY A 205 2.32 21.50 -10.92
C GLY A 205 3.69 21.85 -11.52
N ARG A 206 4.70 22.06 -10.66
CA ARG A 206 6.07 22.37 -11.05
C ARG A 206 6.93 21.12 -11.24
N LEU A 207 6.45 19.95 -10.76
CA LEU A 207 7.12 18.68 -10.82
C LEU A 207 6.11 17.58 -11.25
N ARG A 208 6.00 17.33 -12.55
CA ARG A 208 5.07 16.37 -13.16
C ARG A 208 5.73 15.45 -14.18
N SER A 209 6.76 15.92 -14.85
CA SER A 209 7.43 15.21 -15.94
C SER A 209 8.96 15.33 -15.83
N TRP A 210 9.67 14.61 -16.70
CA TRP A 210 11.12 14.65 -16.75
C TRP A 210 11.68 16.02 -17.15
N GLU A 211 10.99 16.73 -18.04
CA GLU A 211 11.38 18.05 -18.52
C GLU A 211 11.35 19.12 -17.42
N ASP A 212 10.51 18.90 -16.40
CA ASP A 212 10.40 19.82 -15.25
C ASP A 212 11.71 19.94 -14.46
N ARG A 213 12.68 19.02 -14.62
CA ARG A 213 14.00 19.08 -13.97
C ARG A 213 14.77 20.37 -14.34
N GLU A 214 14.48 20.96 -15.51
CA GLU A 214 15.11 22.19 -16.00
C GLU A 214 14.48 23.46 -15.44
N ARG A 215 13.34 23.37 -14.77
CA ARG A 215 12.73 24.52 -14.09
C ARG A 215 13.62 25.02 -12.95
N PRO A 216 13.82 26.35 -12.82
CA PRO A 216 14.75 26.91 -11.83
C PRO A 216 14.48 26.42 -10.39
N GLU A 217 13.21 26.34 -10.00
CA GLU A 217 12.80 25.88 -8.67
C GLU A 217 13.08 24.40 -8.44
N VAL A 218 12.93 23.54 -9.45
CA VAL A 218 13.23 22.09 -9.38
C VAL A 218 14.74 21.88 -9.37
N ALA A 219 15.46 22.53 -10.28
CA ALA A 219 16.93 22.50 -10.33
C ALA A 219 17.56 22.97 -9.00
N ALA A 220 16.99 24.00 -8.38
CA ALA A 220 17.45 24.47 -7.07
C ALA A 220 17.28 23.41 -5.98
N GLU A 221 16.20 22.64 -5.98
CA GLU A 221 16.00 21.55 -5.01
C GLU A 221 16.92 20.35 -5.29
N ILE A 222 17.16 20.00 -6.55
CA ILE A 222 18.16 18.98 -6.92
C ILE A 222 19.55 19.37 -6.39
N ASN A 223 19.96 20.64 -6.61
CA ASN A 223 21.25 21.17 -6.17
C ASN A 223 21.37 21.24 -4.64
N ARG A 224 20.27 21.43 -3.92
CA ARG A 224 20.21 21.32 -2.45
C ARG A 224 20.31 19.90 -1.93
N GLY A 225 20.25 18.91 -2.81
CA GLY A 225 20.26 17.50 -2.46
C GLY A 225 18.91 16.96 -1.97
N ASN A 226 17.80 17.57 -2.39
CA ASN A 226 16.47 17.10 -2.06
C ASN A 226 16.22 15.75 -2.75
N HIS A 227 16.55 14.68 -2.03
CA HIS A 227 16.47 13.31 -2.55
C HIS A 227 15.05 12.86 -2.91
N HIS A 228 13.99 13.49 -2.37
CA HIS A 228 12.61 13.20 -2.75
C HIS A 228 12.30 13.68 -4.17
N VAL A 229 12.82 14.86 -4.55
CA VAL A 229 12.71 15.39 -5.92
C VAL A 229 13.46 14.49 -6.90
N VAL A 230 14.69 14.11 -6.55
CA VAL A 230 15.54 13.23 -7.37
C VAL A 230 14.91 11.86 -7.55
N TYR A 231 14.38 11.27 -6.48
CA TYR A 231 13.66 10.00 -6.54
C TYR A 231 12.40 10.08 -7.41
N TYR A 232 11.61 11.16 -7.29
CA TYR A 232 10.46 11.35 -8.17
C TYR A 232 10.88 11.44 -9.66
N LEU A 233 11.93 12.18 -9.97
CA LEU A 233 12.44 12.30 -11.35
C LEU A 233 12.90 10.95 -11.91
N SER A 234 13.40 10.04 -11.08
CA SER A 234 13.72 8.68 -11.52
C SER A 234 12.50 7.92 -12.03
N SER A 235 11.31 8.18 -11.46
CA SER A 235 10.07 7.51 -11.87
C SER A 235 9.49 7.99 -13.20
N VAL A 236 9.91 9.16 -13.66
CA VAL A 236 9.48 9.77 -14.93
C VAL A 236 10.62 9.91 -15.95
N ALA A 237 11.77 9.32 -15.67
CA ALA A 237 12.93 9.34 -16.54
C ALA A 237 12.65 8.59 -17.86
N PRO A 238 13.03 9.13 -19.03
CA PRO A 238 12.69 8.56 -20.33
C PRO A 238 13.51 7.32 -20.68
N THR A 239 14.67 7.14 -20.05
CA THR A 239 15.55 5.98 -20.30
C THR A 239 15.93 5.28 -19.01
N ALA A 240 16.23 3.98 -19.12
CA ALA A 240 16.70 3.18 -17.99
C ALA A 240 18.02 3.70 -17.40
N VAL A 241 18.89 4.27 -18.23
CA VAL A 241 20.17 4.85 -17.79
C VAL A 241 19.93 6.06 -16.89
N GLU A 242 19.05 6.97 -17.30
CA GLU A 242 18.68 8.16 -16.53
C GLU A 242 17.95 7.77 -15.23
N GLN A 243 17.04 6.78 -15.31
CA GLN A 243 16.35 6.25 -14.13
C GLN A 243 17.34 5.74 -13.08
N VAL A 244 18.26 4.85 -13.46
CA VAL A 244 19.28 4.30 -12.55
C VAL A 244 20.21 5.40 -12.03
N GLY A 245 20.60 6.35 -12.88
CA GLY A 245 21.41 7.51 -12.47
C GLY A 245 20.74 8.33 -11.39
N MET A 246 19.45 8.66 -11.53
CA MET A 246 18.68 9.40 -10.54
C MET A 246 18.43 8.59 -9.26
N LEU A 247 18.12 7.28 -9.38
CA LEU A 247 17.97 6.40 -8.22
C LEU A 247 19.26 6.36 -7.40
N ARG A 248 20.42 6.27 -8.05
CA ARG A 248 21.72 6.28 -7.38
C ARG A 248 21.96 7.61 -6.65
N GLN A 249 21.74 8.72 -7.33
CA GLN A 249 21.89 10.04 -6.73
C GLN A 249 20.98 10.23 -5.51
N ALA A 250 19.74 9.74 -5.57
CA ALA A 250 18.81 9.76 -4.44
C ALA A 250 19.28 8.86 -3.30
N ALA A 251 19.76 7.64 -3.61
CA ALA A 251 20.25 6.67 -2.65
C ALA A 251 21.51 7.18 -1.91
N GLU A 252 22.45 7.82 -2.59
CA GLU A 252 23.65 8.47 -2.01
C GLU A 252 23.29 9.58 -1.01
N LYS A 253 22.11 10.17 -1.18
CA LYS A 253 21.56 11.18 -0.25
C LYS A 253 20.68 10.55 0.85
N GLY A 254 20.66 9.22 0.95
CA GLY A 254 19.94 8.48 1.98
C GLY A 254 18.44 8.34 1.74
N ASN A 255 17.99 8.34 0.47
CA ASN A 255 16.60 8.03 0.15
C ASN A 255 16.34 6.52 0.29
N PRO A 256 15.48 6.07 1.23
CA PRO A 256 15.23 4.65 1.47
C PRO A 256 14.52 3.97 0.29
N GLU A 257 13.63 4.68 -0.39
CA GLU A 257 12.87 4.13 -1.51
C GLU A 257 13.76 3.94 -2.76
N ALA A 258 14.74 4.82 -2.95
CA ALA A 258 15.73 4.68 -4.01
C ALA A 258 16.65 3.47 -3.78
N LEU A 259 17.06 3.25 -2.53
CA LEU A 259 17.85 2.06 -2.15
C LEU A 259 17.07 0.76 -2.39
N TYR A 260 15.79 0.74 -2.01
CA TYR A 260 14.91 -0.39 -2.28
C TYR A 260 14.74 -0.63 -3.78
N ALA A 261 14.48 0.42 -4.56
CA ALA A 261 14.34 0.31 -6.01
C ALA A 261 15.60 -0.26 -6.68
N LEU A 262 16.79 0.23 -6.30
CA LEU A 262 18.07 -0.31 -6.78
C LEU A 262 18.25 -1.78 -6.37
N SER A 263 17.89 -2.14 -5.14
CA SER A 263 17.91 -3.53 -4.67
C SER A 263 17.07 -4.43 -5.57
N ALA A 264 15.83 -4.04 -5.85
CA ALA A 264 14.92 -4.79 -6.71
C ALA A 264 15.48 -4.98 -8.14
N LEU A 265 16.09 -3.92 -8.72
CA LEU A 265 16.70 -3.96 -10.04
C LEU A 265 17.91 -4.91 -10.11
N CYS A 266 18.68 -5.02 -9.04
CA CYS A 266 19.89 -5.86 -8.98
C CYS A 266 19.60 -7.33 -8.62
N SER A 267 18.40 -7.64 -8.12
CA SER A 267 18.09 -8.91 -7.42
C SER A 267 18.45 -10.19 -8.21
N LYS A 268 18.19 -10.22 -9.51
CA LYS A 268 18.48 -11.38 -10.36
C LYS A 268 19.96 -11.54 -10.77
N LYS A 269 20.72 -10.44 -10.82
CA LYS A 269 22.07 -10.43 -11.40
C LYS A 269 23.18 -10.29 -10.37
N ALA A 270 22.88 -9.69 -9.24
CA ALA A 270 23.81 -9.42 -8.14
C ALA A 270 23.09 -9.59 -6.79
N PRO A 271 22.74 -10.82 -6.39
CA PRO A 271 21.90 -11.05 -5.19
C PRO A 271 22.52 -10.51 -3.91
N LYS A 272 23.85 -10.58 -3.74
CA LYS A 272 24.57 -10.08 -2.55
C LYS A 272 24.49 -8.56 -2.43
N GLU A 273 24.71 -7.85 -3.53
CA GLU A 273 24.60 -6.40 -3.60
C GLU A 273 23.15 -5.96 -3.38
N SER A 274 22.22 -6.66 -4.01
CA SER A 274 20.76 -6.45 -3.80
C SER A 274 20.40 -6.54 -2.33
N TYR A 275 20.85 -7.59 -1.65
CA TYR A 275 20.57 -7.79 -0.23
C TYR A 275 21.24 -6.72 0.66
N THR A 276 22.43 -6.26 0.28
CA THR A 276 23.11 -5.16 1.01
C THR A 276 22.32 -3.86 0.89
N LEU A 277 21.84 -3.51 -0.31
CA LEU A 277 20.99 -2.34 -0.54
C LEU A 277 19.64 -2.48 0.19
N LEU A 278 19.06 -3.67 0.19
CA LEU A 278 17.81 -3.97 0.89
C LEU A 278 17.95 -3.75 2.40
N LYS A 279 19.01 -4.28 3.02
CA LYS A 279 19.29 -4.06 4.46
C LYS A 279 19.48 -2.58 4.78
N GLU A 280 20.15 -1.84 3.92
CA GLU A 280 20.32 -0.40 4.10
C GLU A 280 18.99 0.34 3.99
N ALA A 281 18.11 0.00 3.02
CA ALA A 281 16.78 0.55 2.91
C ALA A 281 15.91 0.22 4.14
N VAL A 282 16.00 -1.00 4.68
CA VAL A 282 15.35 -1.39 5.94
C VAL A 282 15.86 -0.54 7.11
N ARG A 283 17.16 -0.33 7.20
CA ARG A 283 17.79 0.50 8.23
C ARG A 283 17.35 1.96 8.18
N LEU A 284 17.02 2.45 6.99
CA LEU A 284 16.43 3.77 6.76
C LEU A 284 14.89 3.78 6.81
N HIS A 285 14.30 2.67 7.27
CA HIS A 285 12.88 2.52 7.52
C HIS A 285 11.99 2.60 6.26
N SER A 286 12.45 2.09 5.10
CA SER A 286 11.55 1.89 3.94
C SER A 286 10.52 0.82 4.25
N ALA A 287 9.24 1.17 4.14
CA ALA A 287 8.15 0.21 4.33
C ALA A 287 8.14 -0.90 3.26
N ASP A 288 8.53 -0.56 2.02
CA ASP A 288 8.65 -1.52 0.92
C ASP A 288 9.82 -2.49 1.15
N ALA A 289 10.95 -1.99 1.66
CA ALA A 289 12.10 -2.82 2.00
C ALA A 289 11.82 -3.75 3.20
N LEU A 290 11.10 -3.26 4.22
CA LEU A 290 10.64 -4.08 5.34
C LEU A 290 9.75 -5.24 4.87
N PHE A 291 8.79 -4.95 3.98
CA PHE A 291 7.95 -6.00 3.39
C PHE A 291 8.77 -7.00 2.56
N ALA A 292 9.66 -6.52 1.69
CA ALA A 292 10.49 -7.38 0.84
C ALA A 292 11.41 -8.29 1.66
N LEU A 293 12.05 -7.74 2.70
CA LEU A 293 12.89 -8.54 3.59
C LEU A 293 12.06 -9.54 4.39
N GLY A 294 10.93 -9.10 4.96
CA GLY A 294 10.03 -9.97 5.70
C GLY A 294 9.49 -11.12 4.86
N SER A 295 9.06 -10.85 3.62
CA SER A 295 8.62 -11.86 2.66
C SER A 295 9.72 -12.86 2.33
N ALA A 296 10.94 -12.38 2.07
CA ALA A 296 12.08 -13.25 1.79
C ALA A 296 12.43 -14.17 2.98
N MET A 297 12.15 -13.74 4.20
CA MET A 297 12.39 -14.54 5.42
C MET A 297 11.27 -15.53 5.73
N THR A 298 10.02 -15.29 5.25
CA THR A 298 8.84 -16.15 5.54
C THR A 298 8.47 -17.05 4.38
N ASP A 299 8.42 -16.54 3.14
CA ASP A 299 7.95 -17.28 1.96
C ASP A 299 9.09 -18.00 1.24
N GLY A 300 10.31 -17.76 1.69
CA GLY A 300 11.49 -18.32 1.07
C GLY A 300 11.48 -19.84 1.17
N ASP A 301 11.44 -20.52 0.02
CA ASP A 301 11.97 -21.88 -0.04
C ASP A 301 13.36 -21.83 0.62
N PRO A 302 13.56 -22.50 1.78
CA PRO A 302 14.87 -22.48 2.47
C PRO A 302 16.01 -22.93 1.55
N ASP A 303 15.66 -23.61 0.46
CA ASP A 303 16.59 -24.09 -0.55
C ASP A 303 16.69 -23.18 -1.78
N ASN A 304 15.99 -22.03 -1.80
CA ASN A 304 16.07 -21.06 -2.90
C ASN A 304 17.53 -20.58 -3.07
N PRO A 305 18.19 -20.93 -4.20
CA PRO A 305 19.61 -20.62 -4.38
C PRO A 305 19.90 -19.12 -4.39
N THR A 306 18.97 -18.30 -4.85
CA THR A 306 19.15 -16.85 -4.90
C THR A 306 19.14 -16.23 -3.50
N LEU A 307 18.26 -16.69 -2.60
CA LEU A 307 18.20 -16.23 -1.22
C LEU A 307 19.42 -16.72 -0.42
N LYS A 308 19.85 -17.97 -0.62
CA LYS A 308 21.09 -18.51 -0.04
C LYS A 308 22.32 -17.75 -0.52
N GLU A 309 22.43 -17.46 -1.83
CA GLU A 309 23.52 -16.66 -2.37
C GLU A 309 23.53 -15.24 -1.81
N ALA A 310 22.35 -14.63 -1.63
CA ALA A 310 22.19 -13.34 -1.00
C ALA A 310 22.56 -13.35 0.50
N GLY A 311 22.52 -14.51 1.16
CA GLY A 311 22.75 -14.65 2.60
C GLY A 311 21.52 -14.31 3.45
N VAL A 312 20.31 -14.49 2.90
CA VAL A 312 19.05 -14.32 3.65
C VAL A 312 18.79 -15.58 4.47
N GLU A 313 18.69 -15.42 5.78
CA GLU A 313 18.32 -16.50 6.70
C GLU A 313 16.79 -16.62 6.78
N HIS A 314 16.28 -17.85 6.66
CA HIS A 314 14.88 -18.12 6.88
C HIS A 314 14.53 -17.98 8.36
N ASN A 315 13.57 -17.11 8.67
CA ASN A 315 13.07 -16.87 10.01
C ASN A 315 11.63 -16.33 9.96
N ASP A 316 10.67 -17.23 10.04
CA ASP A 316 9.25 -16.89 9.97
C ASP A 316 8.82 -15.83 10.99
N ALA A 317 9.31 -15.91 12.22
CA ALA A 317 8.91 -15.01 13.28
C ALA A 317 9.40 -13.57 13.00
N ALA A 318 10.69 -13.43 12.69
CA ALA A 318 11.24 -12.12 12.34
C ALA A 318 10.63 -11.58 11.04
N GLY A 319 10.44 -12.45 10.03
CA GLY A 319 9.82 -12.07 8.77
C GLY A 319 8.41 -11.54 8.96
N ARG A 320 7.57 -12.24 9.74
CA ARG A 320 6.22 -11.75 10.08
C ARG A 320 6.24 -10.41 10.82
N ALA A 321 7.18 -10.21 11.74
CA ALA A 321 7.32 -8.94 12.45
C ALA A 321 7.66 -7.78 11.50
N PHE A 322 8.58 -7.99 10.55
CA PHE A 322 8.88 -7.01 9.49
C PHE A 322 7.66 -6.72 8.61
N ILE A 323 6.89 -7.73 8.22
CA ILE A 323 5.67 -7.55 7.40
C ILE A 323 4.60 -6.79 8.18
N LYS A 324 4.38 -7.11 9.47
CA LYS A 324 3.46 -6.36 10.34
C LYS A 324 3.87 -4.90 10.44
N LEU A 325 5.17 -4.63 10.70
CA LEU A 325 5.69 -3.27 10.78
C LEU A 325 5.51 -2.51 9.45
N ALA A 326 5.79 -3.16 8.32
CA ALA A 326 5.55 -2.59 6.99
C ALA A 326 4.08 -2.21 6.78
N SER A 327 3.14 -3.08 7.16
CA SER A 327 1.69 -2.82 7.09
C SER A 327 1.27 -1.63 7.99
N MET A 328 1.81 -1.54 9.21
CA MET A 328 1.59 -0.42 10.13
C MET A 328 2.08 0.91 9.52
N MET A 329 3.19 0.86 8.78
CA MET A 329 3.75 2.00 8.05
C MET A 329 3.03 2.30 6.71
N GLY A 330 1.99 1.55 6.38
CA GLY A 330 1.15 1.80 5.21
C GLY A 330 1.53 1.04 3.94
N ASN A 331 2.44 0.04 4.01
CA ASN A 331 2.72 -0.81 2.86
C ASN A 331 1.48 -1.66 2.52
N VAL A 332 0.94 -1.43 1.33
CA VAL A 332 -0.31 -2.07 0.88
C VAL A 332 -0.13 -3.54 0.53
N SER A 333 1.06 -3.93 0.08
CA SER A 333 1.40 -5.32 -0.22
C SER A 333 1.51 -6.14 1.06
N ALA A 334 2.07 -5.55 2.12
CA ALA A 334 2.11 -6.15 3.46
C ALA A 334 0.69 -6.34 4.01
N SER A 335 -0.19 -5.35 3.84
CA SER A 335 -1.60 -5.47 4.24
C SER A 335 -2.31 -6.58 3.45
N PHE A 336 -2.08 -6.69 2.14
CA PHE A 336 -2.65 -7.78 1.33
C PHE A 336 -2.13 -9.15 1.78
N TRP A 337 -0.82 -9.28 1.98
CA TRP A 337 -0.20 -10.53 2.44
C TRP A 337 -0.77 -10.97 3.80
N LEU A 338 -0.80 -10.07 4.79
CA LEU A 338 -1.37 -10.36 6.11
C LEU A 338 -2.86 -10.72 6.03
N GLY A 339 -3.63 -10.03 5.17
CA GLY A 339 -5.02 -10.36 4.91
C GLY A 339 -5.18 -11.79 4.38
N SER A 340 -4.37 -12.16 3.38
CA SER A 340 -4.39 -13.50 2.77
C SER A 340 -3.97 -14.58 3.76
N VAL A 341 -2.90 -14.37 4.50
CA VAL A 341 -2.39 -15.34 5.49
C VAL A 341 -3.40 -15.56 6.63
N ASN A 342 -4.01 -14.49 7.17
CA ASN A 342 -5.05 -14.61 8.18
C ASN A 342 -6.34 -15.26 7.62
N TYR A 343 -6.65 -15.07 6.34
CA TYR A 343 -7.83 -15.69 5.73
C TYR A 343 -7.67 -17.19 5.57
N HIS A 344 -6.51 -17.66 5.14
CA HIS A 344 -6.23 -19.07 4.83
C HIS A 344 -5.57 -19.85 5.96
N GLY A 345 -4.93 -19.21 6.92
CA GLY A 345 -4.20 -19.84 8.02
C GLY A 345 -2.84 -20.39 7.58
N HIS A 346 -2.03 -19.58 6.89
CA HIS A 346 -0.70 -19.97 6.41
C HIS A 346 0.44 -19.34 7.24
N CYS A 347 1.67 -19.74 6.97
CA CYS A 347 2.90 -19.21 7.59
C CYS A 347 2.86 -19.19 9.12
N GLY A 348 2.33 -20.25 9.74
CA GLY A 348 2.21 -20.36 11.20
C GLY A 348 1.18 -19.45 11.86
N MET A 349 0.34 -18.78 11.08
CA MET A 349 -0.76 -17.96 11.59
C MET A 349 -2.08 -18.72 11.52
N PRO A 350 -2.93 -18.65 12.57
CA PRO A 350 -4.24 -19.31 12.54
C PRO A 350 -5.20 -18.57 11.60
N VAL A 351 -6.26 -19.27 11.16
CA VAL A 351 -7.36 -18.63 10.42
C VAL A 351 -8.04 -17.60 11.32
N ASP A 352 -8.04 -16.36 10.91
CA ASP A 352 -8.71 -15.24 11.56
C ASP A 352 -9.32 -14.30 10.50
N LYS A 353 -10.56 -14.58 10.13
CA LYS A 353 -11.25 -13.83 9.07
C LYS A 353 -11.56 -12.38 9.46
N GLU A 354 -11.72 -12.08 10.75
CA GLU A 354 -11.91 -10.70 11.21
C GLU A 354 -10.63 -9.88 10.99
N ARG A 355 -9.46 -10.43 11.37
CA ARG A 355 -8.19 -9.77 11.10
C ARG A 355 -7.90 -9.68 9.60
N ALA A 356 -8.21 -10.72 8.83
CA ALA A 356 -8.09 -10.69 7.38
C ALA A 356 -8.87 -9.52 6.77
N PHE A 357 -10.12 -9.33 7.19
CA PHE A 357 -10.94 -8.21 6.74
C PHE A 357 -10.30 -6.86 7.10
N LYS A 358 -9.83 -6.69 8.35
CA LYS A 358 -9.17 -5.44 8.78
C LYS A 358 -7.95 -5.10 7.92
N HIS A 359 -7.14 -6.08 7.55
CA HIS A 359 -6.00 -5.89 6.66
C HIS A 359 -6.42 -5.52 5.24
N PHE A 360 -7.39 -6.23 4.67
CA PHE A 360 -7.91 -5.91 3.34
C PHE A 360 -8.61 -4.54 3.30
N ASP A 361 -9.39 -4.19 4.33
CA ASP A 361 -10.03 -2.86 4.45
C ASP A 361 -8.98 -1.75 4.54
N ASN A 362 -7.92 -1.92 5.34
CA ASN A 362 -6.82 -0.97 5.41
C ASN A 362 -6.10 -0.80 4.06
N GLY A 363 -5.79 -1.90 3.36
CA GLY A 363 -5.18 -1.86 2.04
C GLY A 363 -6.09 -1.21 1.00
N ALA A 364 -7.40 -1.47 1.04
CA ALA A 364 -8.40 -0.85 0.16
C ALA A 364 -8.50 0.66 0.40
N LEU A 365 -8.51 1.10 1.65
CA LEU A 365 -8.50 2.52 2.03
C LEU A 365 -7.21 3.23 1.61
N ALA A 366 -6.08 2.52 1.59
CA ALA A 366 -4.82 3.00 1.05
C ALA A 366 -4.78 3.01 -0.49
N GLY A 367 -5.86 2.60 -1.16
CA GLY A 367 -6.01 2.66 -2.61
C GLY A 367 -5.60 1.39 -3.35
N ASN A 368 -5.35 0.28 -2.66
CA ASN A 368 -5.05 -1.00 -3.32
C ASN A 368 -6.35 -1.67 -3.81
N PRO A 369 -6.55 -1.81 -5.14
CA PRO A 369 -7.80 -2.34 -5.67
C PRO A 369 -7.94 -3.86 -5.47
N THR A 370 -6.84 -4.60 -5.30
CA THR A 370 -6.88 -6.03 -4.98
C THR A 370 -7.37 -6.24 -3.55
N CYS A 371 -6.88 -5.46 -2.59
CA CYS A 371 -7.43 -5.43 -1.24
C CYS A 371 -8.91 -5.03 -1.24
N GLY A 372 -9.28 -4.04 -2.07
CA GLY A 372 -10.68 -3.64 -2.26
C GLY A 372 -11.56 -4.78 -2.77
N THR A 373 -11.04 -5.60 -3.69
CA THR A 373 -11.75 -6.79 -4.17
C THR A 373 -11.97 -7.80 -3.04
N ALA A 374 -10.93 -8.14 -2.30
CA ALA A 374 -11.01 -9.09 -1.18
C ALA A 374 -11.97 -8.59 -0.08
N ALA A 375 -11.82 -7.34 0.38
CA ALA A 375 -12.73 -6.74 1.34
C ALA A 375 -14.17 -6.67 0.84
N GLY A 376 -14.38 -6.37 -0.44
CA GLY A 376 -15.69 -6.34 -1.09
C GLY A 376 -16.39 -7.71 -1.06
N ILE A 377 -15.67 -8.79 -1.37
CA ILE A 377 -16.18 -10.16 -1.29
C ILE A 377 -16.56 -10.52 0.16
N MET A 378 -15.68 -10.19 1.11
CA MET A 378 -15.93 -10.49 2.53
C MET A 378 -17.18 -9.77 3.04
N LEU A 379 -17.39 -8.51 2.65
CA LEU A 379 -18.59 -7.74 2.98
C LEU A 379 -19.86 -8.28 2.31
N LEU A 380 -19.79 -8.68 1.03
CA LEU A 380 -20.92 -9.26 0.34
C LEU A 380 -21.41 -10.57 0.97
N ARG A 381 -20.49 -11.34 1.55
CA ARG A 381 -20.77 -12.67 2.09
C ARG A 381 -20.80 -12.74 3.61
N GLY A 382 -20.46 -11.67 4.32
CA GLY A 382 -20.37 -11.68 5.78
C GLY A 382 -19.23 -12.56 6.31
N LEU A 383 -18.06 -12.60 5.63
CA LEU A 383 -16.93 -13.42 6.01
C LEU A 383 -16.03 -12.70 7.03
N GLY A 384 -16.16 -13.05 8.31
CA GLY A 384 -15.41 -12.41 9.40
C GLY A 384 -15.82 -10.96 9.70
N VAL A 385 -16.88 -10.49 9.07
CA VAL A 385 -17.46 -9.15 9.22
C VAL A 385 -18.97 -9.24 8.98
N PRO A 386 -19.80 -8.41 9.64
CA PRO A 386 -21.22 -8.31 9.29
C PRO A 386 -21.41 -8.00 7.80
N GLN A 387 -22.38 -8.67 7.18
CA GLN A 387 -22.67 -8.44 5.77
C GLN A 387 -23.10 -6.98 5.52
N ASP A 388 -22.41 -6.33 4.57
CA ASP A 388 -22.72 -4.98 4.08
C ASP A 388 -22.58 -4.97 2.56
N THR A 389 -23.68 -5.27 1.89
CA THR A 389 -23.73 -5.34 0.41
C THR A 389 -23.44 -4.00 -0.25
N ARG A 390 -23.84 -2.88 0.37
CA ARG A 390 -23.62 -1.53 -0.18
C ARG A 390 -22.12 -1.18 -0.18
N LYS A 391 -21.43 -1.37 0.96
CA LYS A 391 -19.99 -1.15 1.07
C LYS A 391 -19.21 -2.14 0.22
N GLY A 392 -19.66 -3.40 0.17
CA GLY A 392 -19.05 -4.45 -0.66
C GLY A 392 -19.09 -4.10 -2.15
N LEU A 393 -20.25 -3.70 -2.67
CA LEU A 393 -20.40 -3.25 -4.06
C LEU A 393 -19.58 -1.99 -4.35
N TYR A 394 -19.49 -1.06 -3.42
CA TYR A 394 -18.65 0.13 -3.58
C TYR A 394 -17.17 -0.26 -3.79
N TYR A 395 -16.62 -1.14 -2.96
CA TYR A 395 -15.23 -1.61 -3.10
C TYR A 395 -15.00 -2.34 -4.41
N LEU A 396 -15.92 -3.23 -4.81
CA LEU A 396 -15.81 -3.95 -6.08
C LEU A 396 -15.88 -3.02 -7.29
N ASN A 397 -16.76 -2.01 -7.27
CA ASN A 397 -16.83 -1.02 -8.36
C ASN A 397 -15.55 -0.19 -8.47
N VAL A 398 -14.97 0.25 -7.34
CA VAL A 398 -13.70 0.96 -7.33
C VAL A 398 -12.58 0.09 -7.92
N ALA A 399 -12.52 -1.17 -7.53
CA ALA A 399 -11.52 -2.12 -8.01
C ALA A 399 -11.71 -2.47 -9.50
N ALA A 400 -12.95 -2.66 -9.96
CA ALA A 400 -13.25 -2.90 -11.37
C ALA A 400 -12.85 -1.70 -12.26
N ASN A 401 -13.16 -0.48 -11.82
CA ASN A 401 -12.74 0.75 -12.50
C ASN A 401 -11.21 0.94 -12.51
N ALA A 402 -10.51 0.35 -11.56
CA ALA A 402 -9.04 0.28 -11.55
C ALA A 402 -8.48 -0.87 -12.41
N GLY A 403 -9.34 -1.61 -13.10
CA GLY A 403 -8.96 -2.67 -14.03
C GLY A 403 -8.69 -4.02 -13.37
N VAL A 404 -9.14 -4.26 -12.12
CA VAL A 404 -8.99 -5.59 -11.48
C VAL A 404 -10.00 -6.58 -12.06
N PRO A 405 -9.53 -7.61 -12.73
CA PRO A 405 -10.41 -8.56 -13.43
C PRO A 405 -11.36 -9.31 -12.51
N HIS A 406 -10.84 -9.71 -11.36
CA HIS A 406 -11.60 -10.47 -10.38
C HIS A 406 -12.76 -9.65 -9.80
N ALA A 407 -12.59 -8.32 -9.65
CA ALA A 407 -13.66 -7.44 -9.21
C ALA A 407 -14.85 -7.41 -10.17
N VAL A 408 -14.60 -7.43 -11.50
CA VAL A 408 -15.67 -7.48 -12.51
C VAL A 408 -16.44 -8.81 -12.41
N ILE A 409 -15.73 -9.91 -12.23
CA ILE A 409 -16.34 -11.23 -12.02
C ILE A 409 -17.21 -11.23 -10.75
N MET A 410 -16.75 -10.58 -9.67
CA MET A 410 -17.50 -10.47 -8.42
C MET A 410 -18.73 -9.55 -8.53
N LEU A 411 -18.66 -8.49 -9.32
CA LEU A 411 -19.83 -7.67 -9.64
C LEU A 411 -20.88 -8.47 -10.43
N ALA A 412 -20.43 -9.29 -11.38
CA ALA A 412 -21.33 -10.20 -12.10
C ALA A 412 -21.98 -11.24 -11.16
N TYR A 413 -21.22 -11.77 -10.20
CA TYR A 413 -21.77 -12.63 -9.15
C TYR A 413 -22.84 -11.90 -8.33
N ALA A 414 -22.55 -10.70 -7.84
CA ALA A 414 -23.50 -9.92 -7.06
C ALA A 414 -24.77 -9.57 -7.86
N GLN A 415 -24.64 -9.29 -9.15
CA GLN A 415 -25.75 -9.04 -10.06
C GLN A 415 -26.59 -10.30 -10.31
N HIS A 416 -25.96 -11.46 -10.44
CA HIS A 416 -26.68 -12.74 -10.61
C HIS A 416 -27.48 -13.12 -9.36
N GLU A 417 -26.83 -13.05 -8.18
CA GLU A 417 -27.42 -13.41 -6.88
C GLU A 417 -28.39 -12.36 -6.34
N GLY A 418 -28.41 -11.13 -6.89
CA GLY A 418 -29.22 -10.04 -6.38
C GLY A 418 -28.70 -9.46 -5.05
N LEU A 419 -27.38 -9.44 -4.83
CA LEU A 419 -26.79 -8.92 -3.61
C LEU A 419 -26.73 -7.38 -3.63
N GLY A 420 -27.70 -6.76 -2.97
CA GLY A 420 -27.83 -5.29 -2.92
C GLY A 420 -28.31 -4.64 -4.22
N LEU A 421 -28.63 -5.43 -5.24
CA LEU A 421 -29.15 -5.06 -6.55
C LEU A 421 -30.28 -6.04 -6.92
N PRO A 422 -31.21 -5.69 -7.81
CA PRO A 422 -32.14 -6.67 -8.37
C PRO A 422 -31.38 -7.78 -9.09
N ALA A 423 -31.73 -9.04 -8.83
CA ALA A 423 -31.11 -10.17 -9.51
C ALA A 423 -31.33 -10.13 -11.02
N ASP A 424 -30.25 -10.08 -11.78
CA ASP A 424 -30.27 -10.03 -13.25
C ASP A 424 -29.13 -10.85 -13.85
N THR A 425 -29.43 -12.10 -14.19
CA THR A 425 -28.45 -13.02 -14.81
C THR A 425 -27.99 -12.54 -16.18
N LYS A 426 -28.86 -11.89 -16.95
CA LYS A 426 -28.53 -11.35 -18.28
C LYS A 426 -27.54 -10.19 -18.18
N ALA A 427 -27.72 -9.29 -17.20
CA ALA A 427 -26.76 -8.22 -16.92
C ALA A 427 -25.42 -8.80 -16.43
N ALA A 428 -25.43 -9.80 -15.57
CA ALA A 428 -24.23 -10.50 -15.12
C ALA A 428 -23.45 -11.13 -16.30
N CYS A 429 -24.14 -11.80 -17.23
CA CYS A 429 -23.51 -12.34 -18.44
C CYS A 429 -22.89 -11.23 -19.31
N LYS A 430 -23.52 -10.06 -19.40
CA LYS A 430 -22.97 -8.93 -20.15
C LYS A 430 -21.66 -8.41 -19.53
N LEU A 431 -21.62 -8.24 -18.21
CA LEU A 431 -20.39 -7.86 -17.50
C LEU A 431 -19.26 -8.87 -17.75
N LEU A 432 -19.56 -10.16 -17.69
CA LEU A 432 -18.56 -11.20 -17.97
C LEU A 432 -18.10 -11.20 -19.44
N GLN A 433 -19.00 -10.91 -20.39
CA GLN A 433 -18.64 -10.77 -21.81
C GLN A 433 -17.69 -9.58 -22.02
N GLU A 434 -17.97 -8.45 -21.39
CA GLU A 434 -17.10 -7.26 -21.43
C GLU A 434 -15.73 -7.58 -20.82
N ALA A 435 -15.69 -8.25 -19.66
CA ALA A 435 -14.45 -8.70 -19.06
C ALA A 435 -13.64 -9.67 -19.95
N ALA A 436 -14.33 -10.62 -20.59
CA ALA A 436 -13.72 -11.57 -21.51
C ALA A 436 -13.15 -10.87 -22.75
N ALA A 437 -13.86 -9.88 -23.29
CA ALA A 437 -13.38 -9.08 -24.42
C ALA A 437 -12.13 -8.26 -24.10
N LEU A 438 -11.96 -7.85 -22.83
CA LEU A 438 -10.76 -7.20 -22.30
C LEU A 438 -9.62 -8.18 -21.96
N GLY A 439 -9.74 -9.45 -22.37
CA GLY A 439 -8.70 -10.47 -22.17
C GLY A 439 -8.82 -11.29 -20.89
N GLN A 440 -9.91 -11.12 -20.11
CA GLN A 440 -10.15 -11.86 -18.87
C GLN A 440 -10.65 -13.27 -19.16
N LYS A 441 -9.76 -14.19 -19.50
CA LYS A 441 -10.14 -15.54 -19.96
C LYS A 441 -10.96 -16.34 -18.94
N ARG A 442 -10.71 -16.15 -17.66
CA ARG A 442 -11.54 -16.74 -16.58
C ARG A 442 -13.02 -16.34 -16.67
N ALA A 443 -13.34 -15.16 -17.19
CA ALA A 443 -14.71 -14.72 -17.36
C ALA A 443 -15.53 -15.66 -18.27
N TYR A 444 -14.90 -16.30 -19.27
CA TYR A 444 -15.58 -17.30 -20.11
C TYR A 444 -16.05 -18.52 -19.31
N VAL A 445 -15.34 -18.92 -18.25
CA VAL A 445 -15.76 -20.07 -17.41
C VAL A 445 -17.01 -19.71 -16.62
N TYR A 446 -17.07 -18.50 -16.06
CA TYR A 446 -18.27 -18.02 -15.36
C TYR A 446 -19.43 -17.76 -16.30
N LEU A 447 -19.17 -17.26 -17.51
CA LEU A 447 -20.18 -17.18 -18.59
C LEU A 447 -20.74 -18.57 -18.92
N ALA A 448 -19.86 -19.57 -19.06
CA ALA A 448 -20.30 -20.94 -19.32
C ALA A 448 -21.22 -21.44 -18.19
N TYR A 449 -20.82 -21.22 -16.94
CA TYR A 449 -21.62 -21.61 -15.78
C TYR A 449 -23.00 -20.95 -15.77
N LEU A 450 -23.07 -19.61 -15.90
CA LEU A 450 -24.34 -18.88 -15.90
C LEU A 450 -25.22 -19.25 -17.11
N THR A 451 -24.60 -19.46 -18.28
CA THR A 451 -25.32 -19.84 -19.48
C THR A 451 -25.85 -21.27 -19.38
N ALA A 452 -25.11 -22.21 -18.76
CA ALA A 452 -25.56 -23.58 -18.58
C ALA A 452 -26.71 -23.70 -17.55
N LYS A 453 -26.63 -22.94 -16.45
CA LYS A 453 -27.64 -22.97 -15.37
C LYS A 453 -28.88 -22.13 -15.73
N GLY A 454 -28.69 -21.05 -16.47
CA GLY A 454 -29.73 -20.03 -16.62
C GLY A 454 -29.91 -19.19 -15.34
N GLY A 455 -30.98 -18.45 -15.25
CA GLY A 455 -31.31 -17.62 -14.09
C GLY A 455 -32.58 -16.80 -14.31
N ASN A 456 -32.84 -15.80 -13.46
CA ASN A 456 -34.13 -15.08 -13.40
C ASN A 456 -34.66 -14.59 -14.73
N ASN A 457 -33.83 -14.09 -15.64
CA ASN A 457 -34.21 -13.53 -16.95
C ASN A 457 -33.37 -14.11 -18.10
N GLN A 458 -32.69 -15.24 -17.87
CA GLN A 458 -31.85 -15.94 -18.83
C GLN A 458 -32.19 -17.43 -18.84
N ALA A 459 -32.61 -17.93 -20.01
CA ALA A 459 -32.83 -19.36 -20.21
C ALA A 459 -31.48 -20.11 -20.22
N ALA A 460 -31.50 -21.37 -19.75
CA ALA A 460 -30.33 -22.23 -19.83
C ALA A 460 -30.02 -22.59 -21.29
N ASP A 461 -28.74 -22.49 -21.68
CA ASP A 461 -28.24 -22.88 -23.00
C ASP A 461 -26.93 -23.66 -22.88
N PRO A 462 -26.97 -24.98 -22.68
CA PRO A 462 -25.79 -25.82 -22.55
C PRO A 462 -24.87 -25.80 -23.78
N ARG A 463 -25.41 -25.60 -25.00
CA ARG A 463 -24.60 -25.55 -26.23
C ARG A 463 -23.71 -24.31 -26.28
N THR A 464 -24.27 -23.16 -25.93
CA THR A 464 -23.50 -21.91 -25.82
C THR A 464 -22.51 -21.98 -24.65
N ALA A 465 -22.88 -22.63 -23.55
CA ALA A 465 -21.99 -22.87 -22.42
C ALA A 465 -20.72 -23.65 -22.82
N GLU A 466 -20.89 -24.76 -23.58
CA GLU A 466 -19.73 -25.51 -24.11
C GLU A 466 -18.80 -24.66 -24.99
N ARG A 467 -19.35 -23.73 -25.79
CA ARG A 467 -18.53 -22.83 -26.59
C ARG A 467 -17.67 -21.92 -25.71
N TYR A 468 -18.24 -21.39 -24.62
CA TYR A 468 -17.47 -20.57 -23.65
C TYR A 468 -16.39 -21.39 -22.94
N VAL A 469 -16.66 -22.64 -22.54
CA VAL A 469 -15.63 -23.53 -21.96
C VAL A 469 -14.48 -23.73 -22.98
N ARG A 470 -14.80 -23.97 -24.25
CA ARG A 470 -13.77 -24.12 -25.29
C ARG A 470 -12.95 -22.85 -25.47
N MET A 471 -13.61 -21.66 -25.46
CA MET A 471 -12.89 -20.38 -25.55
C MET A 471 -11.95 -20.16 -24.37
N ALA A 472 -12.38 -20.50 -23.13
CA ALA A 472 -11.51 -20.47 -21.98
C ALA A 472 -10.33 -21.43 -22.09
N SER A 473 -10.57 -22.66 -22.58
CA SER A 473 -9.56 -23.73 -22.69
C SER A 473 -8.45 -23.42 -23.69
N LEU A 474 -8.66 -22.50 -24.64
CA LEU A 474 -7.59 -22.08 -25.57
C LEU A 474 -6.38 -21.50 -24.84
N ASP A 475 -6.61 -20.83 -23.70
CA ASP A 475 -5.56 -20.18 -22.92
C ASP A 475 -5.31 -20.87 -21.56
N MET A 476 -6.37 -21.39 -20.93
CA MET A 476 -6.33 -21.98 -19.58
C MET A 476 -6.22 -23.52 -19.58
N LYS A 477 -6.25 -24.14 -20.78
CA LYS A 477 -6.14 -25.61 -20.93
C LYS A 477 -7.11 -26.36 -19.96
N ASP A 478 -6.60 -27.32 -19.21
CA ASP A 478 -7.39 -28.16 -18.30
C ASP A 478 -7.95 -27.41 -17.10
N GLU A 479 -7.34 -26.26 -16.72
CA GLU A 479 -7.85 -25.43 -15.61
C GLU A 479 -9.26 -24.89 -15.89
N ALA A 480 -9.57 -24.55 -17.14
CA ALA A 480 -10.89 -24.03 -17.50
C ALA A 480 -11.97 -25.09 -17.25
N LYS A 481 -11.71 -26.34 -17.64
CA LYS A 481 -12.65 -27.44 -17.45
C LYS A 481 -12.78 -27.79 -15.96
N THR A 482 -11.68 -27.88 -15.24
CA THR A 482 -11.69 -28.16 -13.79
C THR A 482 -12.49 -27.09 -13.03
N LEU A 483 -12.30 -25.82 -13.34
CA LEU A 483 -13.05 -24.72 -12.72
C LEU A 483 -14.54 -24.79 -13.10
N TYR A 484 -14.86 -25.09 -14.36
CA TYR A 484 -16.25 -25.23 -14.79
C TYR A 484 -16.96 -26.38 -14.07
N ASP A 485 -16.33 -27.56 -14.00
CA ASP A 485 -16.88 -28.73 -13.33
C ASP A 485 -17.09 -28.46 -11.83
N LYS A 486 -16.16 -27.75 -11.19
CA LYS A 486 -16.30 -27.28 -9.80
C LYS A 486 -17.51 -26.36 -9.64
N LEU A 487 -17.67 -25.36 -10.52
CA LEU A 487 -18.82 -24.46 -10.48
C LEU A 487 -20.16 -25.18 -10.68
N MET A 488 -20.18 -26.20 -11.55
CA MET A 488 -21.40 -26.98 -11.83
C MET A 488 -21.79 -27.87 -10.64
N THR A 489 -20.84 -28.38 -9.85
CA THR A 489 -21.06 -29.25 -8.70
C THR A 489 -21.28 -28.46 -7.40
N GLU A 490 -20.49 -27.47 -7.12
CA GLU A 490 -20.48 -26.73 -5.84
C GLU A 490 -21.22 -25.39 -5.89
N GLY A 491 -21.54 -24.92 -7.11
CA GLY A 491 -22.06 -23.57 -7.33
C GLY A 491 -20.98 -22.50 -7.33
N TRP A 492 -21.39 -21.28 -7.60
CA TRP A 492 -20.49 -20.14 -7.59
C TRP A 492 -20.32 -19.62 -6.15
N ASN A 493 -19.20 -19.93 -5.56
CA ASN A 493 -18.86 -19.59 -4.18
C ASN A 493 -17.54 -18.79 -4.16
N PRO A 494 -17.58 -17.46 -4.34
CA PRO A 494 -16.38 -16.66 -4.46
C PRO A 494 -15.62 -16.53 -3.13
N GLU A 495 -14.29 -16.61 -3.23
CA GLU A 495 -13.36 -16.34 -2.14
C GLU A 495 -12.56 -15.08 -2.41
N PRO A 496 -12.14 -14.33 -1.36
CA PRO A 496 -11.38 -13.10 -1.47
C PRO A 496 -9.95 -13.28 -2.00
#